data_ef95841292dd58a86adb8269df2c7a2e
#
_entry.id   ef95841292dd58a86adb8269df2c7a2e
#
_cell.length_a   1.000
_cell.length_b   1.000
_cell.length_c   1.000
_cell.angle_alpha   90.00
_cell.angle_beta   90.00
_cell.angle_gamma   90.00
#
_symmetry.space_group_name_H-M   'P 1'
#
loop_
_entity.id
_entity.type
_entity.pdbx_description
1 polymer ?
#
loop_
_entity_poly.entity_id
_entity_poly.type
_entity_poly.pdbx_seq_one_letter_code
_entity_poly.pdbx_strand_id
1 'polypeptide(L)'
;MRLDHPPAGVKLAGVIILAAVSGWGVTAPPKTGRVPQGSASLSQGRQVFVQFCASCHGEKGDGKPASGLRLKPPALDLTGYELSESFIRKVLQEGVLGTGMAGWNSLPPEQLSAVTAYTATLGHADQLREPERVAADNVLQEAGRKVYVVHCARCHGEQGQGDGPGASGLKPPPSDFTGMRPTYAAAARVIAEGVPGSAMPAWPRLTPAEVQAVTFYIRSLYHGPERRLQPATQKHARLVEQ
;
A
#
# COMPACT_ATOMS: atom_id res chain seq x y z
N MET A 1 80.09 9.29 -2.27
CA MET A 1 80.59 7.91 -2.13
C MET A 1 79.89 7.04 -3.12
N ARG A 2 80.59 6.38 -3.93
CA ARG A 2 80.40 5.63 -5.20
C ARG A 2 79.04 4.98 -5.45
N LEU A 3 78.52 5.30 -6.63
CA LEU A 3 77.45 4.57 -7.34
C LEU A 3 78.07 3.38 -8.03
N ASP A 4 77.63 2.16 -7.77
CA ASP A 4 77.95 0.99 -8.55
C ASP A 4 76.82 0.54 -9.41
N HIS A 5 77.07 0.45 -10.70
CA HIS A 5 76.13 0.01 -11.75
C HIS A 5 76.19 -1.53 -11.86
N PRO A 6 75.08 -2.22 -12.11
CA PRO A 6 75.12 -3.61 -12.48
C PRO A 6 75.29 -3.82 -14.02
N PRO A 7 75.85 -4.93 -14.44
CA PRO A 7 76.21 -5.16 -15.82
C PRO A 7 75.05 -5.63 -16.74
N ALA A 8 75.26 -5.38 -18.00
CA ALA A 8 74.39 -5.68 -19.10
C ALA A 8 74.29 -7.17 -19.43
N GLY A 9 73.14 -7.56 -19.92
CA GLY A 9 73.02 -8.61 -20.94
C GLY A 9 72.51 -9.93 -20.51
N VAL A 10 71.19 -10.15 -20.58
CA VAL A 10 70.60 -11.48 -20.84
C VAL A 10 69.56 -11.29 -21.96
N LYS A 11 69.88 -11.86 -23.16
CA LYS A 11 68.90 -12.04 -24.25
C LYS A 11 68.04 -13.24 -23.94
N LEU A 12 66.78 -13.04 -23.69
CA LEU A 12 65.78 -14.12 -23.63
C LEU A 12 65.00 -14.14 -24.95
N ALA A 13 65.10 -15.28 -25.61
CA ALA A 13 64.42 -15.59 -26.85
C ALA A 13 62.89 -15.62 -26.60
N GLY A 14 62.19 -14.89 -27.45
CA GLY A 14 60.71 -14.89 -27.39
C GLY A 14 60.10 -16.18 -27.89
N VAL A 15 59.35 -16.83 -27.04
CA VAL A 15 58.40 -17.87 -27.43
C VAL A 15 57.04 -17.19 -27.54
N ILE A 16 56.56 -17.00 -28.77
CA ILE A 16 55.20 -16.51 -29.04
C ILE A 16 54.26 -17.68 -28.86
N ILE A 17 53.57 -17.77 -27.72
CA ILE A 17 52.44 -18.67 -27.54
C ILE A 17 51.20 -17.95 -28.09
N LEU A 18 50.72 -18.37 -29.26
CA LEU A 18 49.43 -18.00 -29.80
C LEU A 18 48.34 -18.69 -28.94
N ALA A 19 47.84 -18.00 -27.94
CA ALA A 19 46.63 -18.43 -27.24
C ALA A 19 45.41 -18.15 -28.10
N ALA A 20 44.77 -19.19 -28.58
CA ALA A 20 43.48 -19.11 -29.25
C ALA A 20 42.46 -18.61 -28.23
N VAL A 21 42.01 -17.34 -28.36
CA VAL A 21 40.87 -16.78 -27.62
C VAL A 21 39.61 -17.41 -28.19
N SER A 22 39.18 -18.50 -27.59
CA SER A 22 37.84 -19.04 -27.79
C SER A 22 36.85 -17.97 -27.32
N GLY A 23 36.06 -17.47 -28.28
CA GLY A 23 35.08 -16.43 -28.08
C GLY A 23 34.08 -16.80 -26.97
N TRP A 24 34.16 -16.07 -25.89
CA TRP A 24 33.08 -16.04 -24.91
C TRP A 24 31.95 -15.23 -25.52
N GLY A 25 30.93 -15.92 -26.00
CA GLY A 25 29.69 -15.29 -26.43
C GLY A 25 29.11 -14.52 -25.26
N VAL A 26 29.19 -13.20 -25.35
CA VAL A 26 28.44 -12.29 -24.46
C VAL A 26 26.97 -12.50 -24.82
N THR A 27 26.30 -13.39 -24.11
CA THR A 27 24.84 -13.49 -24.18
C THR A 27 24.27 -12.19 -23.66
N ALA A 28 23.57 -11.46 -24.53
CA ALA A 28 22.83 -10.27 -24.15
C ALA A 28 21.91 -10.58 -22.96
N PRO A 29 21.75 -9.64 -21.99
CA PRO A 29 20.84 -9.85 -20.87
C PRO A 29 19.42 -10.12 -21.42
N PRO A 30 18.67 -11.03 -20.81
CA PRO A 30 17.31 -11.32 -21.25
C PRO A 30 16.49 -10.04 -21.23
N LYS A 31 15.86 -9.74 -22.36
CA LYS A 31 14.91 -8.64 -22.51
C LYS A 31 13.88 -8.76 -21.40
N THR A 32 13.65 -7.66 -20.70
CA THR A 32 12.67 -7.43 -19.63
C THR A 32 11.47 -8.37 -19.73
N GLY A 33 11.54 -9.50 -19.06
CA GLY A 33 10.43 -10.43 -18.90
C GLY A 33 9.41 -9.78 -17.98
N ARG A 34 8.18 -9.74 -18.45
CA ARG A 34 6.98 -9.51 -17.63
C ARG A 34 7.14 -10.30 -16.34
N VAL A 35 7.22 -9.60 -15.20
CA VAL A 35 7.35 -10.23 -13.87
C VAL A 35 6.19 -11.23 -13.75
N PRO A 36 6.45 -12.53 -13.48
CA PRO A 36 5.37 -13.48 -13.30
C PRO A 36 4.52 -13.05 -12.09
N GLN A 37 3.27 -12.66 -12.34
CA GLN A 37 2.28 -12.47 -11.29
C GLN A 37 1.82 -13.86 -10.82
N GLY A 38 2.57 -14.45 -9.89
CA GLY A 38 2.33 -15.79 -9.39
C GLY A 38 2.85 -15.98 -7.96
N SER A 39 2.61 -17.15 -7.40
CA SER A 39 2.98 -17.53 -6.02
C SER A 39 4.42 -17.19 -5.61
N ALA A 40 5.37 -17.22 -6.54
CA ALA A 40 6.76 -16.82 -6.30
C ALA A 40 6.92 -15.35 -5.92
N SER A 41 6.13 -14.44 -6.49
CA SER A 41 6.19 -13.03 -6.16
C SER A 41 5.56 -12.72 -4.79
N LEU A 42 4.52 -13.44 -4.38
CA LEU A 42 3.93 -13.30 -3.05
C LEU A 42 4.84 -13.84 -1.96
N SER A 43 5.54 -14.94 -2.18
CA SER A 43 6.52 -15.47 -1.22
C SER A 43 7.70 -14.52 -1.03
N GLN A 44 8.20 -13.94 -2.13
CA GLN A 44 9.23 -12.91 -2.08
C GLN A 44 8.71 -11.64 -1.36
N GLY A 45 7.49 -11.21 -1.65
CA GLY A 45 6.85 -10.08 -0.98
C GLY A 45 6.72 -10.31 0.52
N ARG A 46 6.35 -11.53 0.95
CA ARG A 46 6.33 -11.90 2.35
C ARG A 46 7.72 -11.83 3.00
N GLN A 47 8.76 -12.29 2.32
CA GLN A 47 10.13 -12.20 2.83
C GLN A 47 10.56 -10.75 3.04
N VAL A 48 10.32 -9.87 2.06
CA VAL A 48 10.58 -8.43 2.17
C VAL A 48 9.78 -7.82 3.32
N PHE A 49 8.49 -8.17 3.44
CA PHE A 49 7.63 -7.67 4.51
C PHE A 49 8.15 -8.07 5.90
N VAL A 50 8.49 -9.34 6.10
CA VAL A 50 9.02 -9.83 7.37
C VAL A 50 10.35 -9.15 7.73
N GLN A 51 11.20 -8.95 6.73
CA GLN A 51 12.53 -8.35 6.93
C GLN A 51 12.47 -6.86 7.29
N PHE A 52 11.58 -6.08 6.65
CA PHE A 52 11.62 -4.63 6.73
C PHE A 52 10.37 -3.99 7.37
N CYS A 53 9.22 -4.64 7.32
CA CYS A 53 7.95 -4.04 7.69
C CYS A 53 7.38 -4.59 9.01
N ALA A 54 7.63 -5.89 9.30
CA ALA A 54 7.04 -6.58 10.45
C ALA A 54 7.49 -6.01 11.81
N SER A 55 8.65 -5.36 11.88
CA SER A 55 9.14 -4.69 13.09
C SER A 55 8.18 -3.62 13.62
N CYS A 56 7.37 -3.02 12.74
CA CYS A 56 6.35 -2.03 13.08
C CYS A 56 4.93 -2.58 12.89
N HIS A 57 4.68 -3.27 11.77
CA HIS A 57 3.34 -3.72 11.40
C HIS A 57 2.94 -5.10 11.96
N GLY A 58 3.86 -5.81 12.65
CA GLY A 58 3.66 -7.20 13.06
C GLY A 58 3.85 -8.18 11.90
N GLU A 59 4.20 -9.42 12.19
CA GLU A 59 4.43 -10.45 11.15
C GLU A 59 3.20 -10.77 10.31
N LYS A 60 2.01 -10.57 10.89
CA LYS A 60 0.71 -10.76 10.24
C LYS A 60 0.14 -9.48 9.64
N GLY A 61 0.84 -8.35 9.80
CA GLY A 61 0.33 -7.05 9.39
C GLY A 61 -0.74 -6.46 10.31
N ASP A 62 -0.94 -7.02 11.50
CA ASP A 62 -2.01 -6.66 12.46
C ASP A 62 -1.68 -5.45 13.34
N GLY A 63 -0.60 -4.74 13.06
CA GLY A 63 -0.14 -3.58 13.83
C GLY A 63 0.42 -3.93 15.22
N LYS A 64 0.70 -5.22 15.48
CA LYS A 64 1.17 -5.74 16.78
C LYS A 64 2.57 -6.33 16.66
N PRO A 65 3.62 -5.49 16.62
CA PRO A 65 4.98 -5.99 16.49
C PRO A 65 5.40 -6.79 17.74
N ALA A 66 6.11 -7.90 17.52
CA ALA A 66 6.62 -8.76 18.59
C ALA A 66 7.57 -8.02 19.55
N SER A 67 8.27 -6.98 19.06
CA SER A 67 9.13 -6.09 19.85
C SER A 67 8.39 -5.24 20.88
N GLY A 68 7.06 -5.16 20.82
CA GLY A 68 6.26 -4.25 21.64
C GLY A 68 6.47 -2.77 21.33
N LEU A 69 7.06 -2.45 20.18
CA LEU A 69 7.29 -1.07 19.74
C LEU A 69 5.95 -0.28 19.72
N ARG A 70 5.94 0.86 20.41
CA ARG A 70 4.78 1.75 20.51
C ARG A 70 5.06 3.03 19.75
N LEU A 71 4.48 3.15 18.58
CA LEU A 71 4.52 4.37 17.76
C LEU A 71 3.32 5.28 18.08
N LYS A 72 3.48 6.59 17.83
CA LYS A 72 2.41 7.60 17.92
C LYS A 72 2.44 8.45 16.63
N PRO A 73 1.46 8.32 15.75
CA PRO A 73 0.37 7.34 15.79
C PRO A 73 0.87 5.88 15.68
N PRO A 74 0.07 4.89 16.13
CA PRO A 74 0.45 3.48 16.02
C PRO A 74 0.52 3.05 14.55
N ALA A 75 1.32 2.01 14.28
CA ALA A 75 1.35 1.40 12.96
C ALA A 75 -0.05 0.89 12.58
N LEU A 76 -0.43 1.12 11.32
CA LEU A 76 -1.73 0.68 10.81
C LEU A 76 -1.84 -0.85 10.89
N ASP A 77 -2.97 -1.33 11.40
CA ASP A 77 -3.40 -2.71 11.27
C ASP A 77 -3.85 -2.95 9.83
N LEU A 78 -2.95 -3.48 9.00
CA LEU A 78 -3.18 -3.68 7.56
C LEU A 78 -4.27 -4.72 7.30
N THR A 79 -4.55 -5.60 8.26
CA THR A 79 -5.58 -6.63 8.13
C THR A 79 -6.99 -6.07 8.18
N GLY A 80 -7.15 -4.90 8.78
CA GLY A 80 -8.42 -4.18 8.89
C GLY A 80 -8.80 -3.37 7.65
N TYR A 81 -8.00 -3.43 6.56
CA TYR A 81 -8.20 -2.59 5.39
C TYR A 81 -7.98 -3.37 4.09
N GLU A 82 -8.80 -3.07 3.09
CA GLU A 82 -8.45 -3.35 1.70
C GLU A 82 -7.68 -2.16 1.15
N LEU A 83 -6.47 -2.43 0.68
CA LEU A 83 -5.56 -1.42 0.17
C LEU A 83 -5.33 -1.66 -1.32
N SER A 84 -5.51 -0.64 -2.15
CA SER A 84 -5.15 -0.74 -3.56
C SER A 84 -3.63 -0.76 -3.73
N GLU A 85 -3.13 -1.51 -4.71
CA GLU A 85 -1.68 -1.55 -4.99
C GLU A 85 -1.10 -0.16 -5.31
N SER A 86 -1.87 0.69 -5.96
CA SER A 86 -1.46 2.07 -6.25
C SER A 86 -1.28 2.89 -4.98
N PHE A 87 -2.20 2.75 -4.02
CA PHE A 87 -2.09 3.39 -2.71
C PHE A 87 -0.89 2.86 -1.92
N ILE A 88 -0.71 1.52 -1.84
CA ILE A 88 0.43 0.91 -1.16
C ILE A 88 1.73 1.41 -1.78
N ARG A 89 1.85 1.40 -3.10
CA ARG A 89 3.04 1.86 -3.82
C ARG A 89 3.37 3.32 -3.50
N LYS A 90 2.36 4.20 -3.51
CA LYS A 90 2.52 5.60 -3.13
C LYS A 90 3.08 5.72 -1.70
N VAL A 91 2.46 5.03 -0.74
CA VAL A 91 2.92 5.04 0.67
C VAL A 91 4.34 4.49 0.81
N LEU A 92 4.69 3.42 0.09
CA LEU A 92 6.05 2.86 0.10
C LEU A 92 7.08 3.81 -0.52
N GLN A 93 6.69 4.59 -1.51
CA GLN A 93 7.61 5.57 -2.13
C GLN A 93 7.77 6.83 -1.30
N GLU A 94 6.68 7.38 -0.78
CA GLU A 94 6.66 8.70 -0.14
C GLU A 94 6.79 8.62 1.40
N GLY A 95 6.46 7.47 1.99
CA GLY A 95 6.22 7.36 3.42
C GLY A 95 4.90 8.03 3.83
N VAL A 96 4.71 8.22 5.14
CA VAL A 96 3.57 8.96 5.69
C VAL A 96 4.09 10.05 6.63
N LEU A 97 3.96 11.28 6.19
CA LEU A 97 4.49 12.44 6.90
C LEU A 97 3.91 12.54 8.33
N GLY A 98 4.76 12.77 9.31
CA GLY A 98 4.35 12.88 10.72
C GLY A 98 4.15 11.53 11.42
N THR A 99 4.58 10.43 10.80
CA THR A 99 4.56 9.09 11.39
C THR A 99 5.94 8.44 11.35
N GLY A 100 6.06 7.24 11.94
CA GLY A 100 7.25 6.39 11.78
C GLY A 100 7.35 5.67 10.43
N MET A 101 6.38 5.83 9.53
CA MET A 101 6.38 5.19 8.22
C MET A 101 7.24 6.00 7.24
N ALA A 102 8.48 5.59 7.06
CA ALA A 102 9.41 6.20 6.11
C ALA A 102 9.15 5.74 4.67
N GLY A 103 9.65 6.50 3.68
CA GLY A 103 9.70 6.05 2.30
C GLY A 103 10.76 4.96 2.07
N TRP A 104 10.49 4.03 1.17
CA TRP A 104 11.30 2.85 0.87
C TRP A 104 11.83 2.86 -0.57
N ASN A 105 12.17 4.05 -1.09
CA ASN A 105 12.70 4.22 -2.46
C ASN A 105 14.03 3.49 -2.70
N SER A 106 14.73 3.10 -1.65
CA SER A 106 15.97 2.34 -1.72
C SER A 106 15.78 0.84 -1.99
N LEU A 107 14.56 0.33 -1.88
CA LEU A 107 14.28 -1.06 -2.24
C LEU A 107 14.39 -1.25 -3.75
N PRO A 108 15.00 -2.36 -4.22
CA PRO A 108 14.98 -2.73 -5.63
C PRO A 108 13.54 -2.77 -6.18
N PRO A 109 13.30 -2.37 -7.44
CA PRO A 109 11.95 -2.29 -8.01
C PRO A 109 11.15 -3.60 -7.93
N GLU A 110 11.83 -4.73 -8.08
CA GLU A 110 11.23 -6.07 -7.94
C GLU A 110 10.79 -6.37 -6.51
N GLN A 111 11.57 -5.96 -5.50
CA GLN A 111 11.20 -6.11 -4.09
C GLN A 111 10.04 -5.19 -3.73
N LEU A 112 10.07 -3.95 -4.22
CA LEU A 112 8.99 -2.98 -4.03
C LEU A 112 7.68 -3.51 -4.64
N SER A 113 7.74 -4.07 -5.84
CA SER A 113 6.57 -4.67 -6.49
C SER A 113 6.06 -5.89 -5.74
N ALA A 114 6.96 -6.78 -5.31
CA ALA A 114 6.62 -8.00 -4.57
C ALA A 114 5.96 -7.68 -3.22
N VAL A 115 6.53 -6.74 -2.43
CA VAL A 115 5.96 -6.37 -1.13
C VAL A 115 4.65 -5.62 -1.29
N THR A 116 4.48 -4.82 -2.35
CA THR A 116 3.20 -4.18 -2.68
C THR A 116 2.11 -5.23 -2.89
N ALA A 117 2.36 -6.22 -3.76
CA ALA A 117 1.42 -7.30 -4.03
C ALA A 117 1.09 -8.13 -2.78
N TYR A 118 2.10 -8.44 -1.96
CA TYR A 118 1.89 -9.16 -0.71
C TYR A 118 1.05 -8.35 0.28
N THR A 119 1.37 -7.07 0.49
CA THR A 119 0.64 -6.20 1.41
C THR A 119 -0.83 -6.05 1.02
N ALA A 120 -1.14 -6.01 -0.28
CA ALA A 120 -2.51 -5.98 -0.78
C ALA A 120 -3.32 -7.24 -0.39
N THR A 121 -2.65 -8.36 -0.08
CA THR A 121 -3.32 -9.61 0.35
C THR A 121 -3.60 -9.69 1.85
N LEU A 122 -3.10 -8.75 2.65
CA LEU A 122 -3.22 -8.83 4.12
C LEU A 122 -4.63 -8.53 4.63
N GLY A 123 -5.43 -7.78 3.87
CA GLY A 123 -6.83 -7.51 4.23
C GLY A 123 -7.65 -8.81 4.28
N HIS A 124 -8.46 -8.96 5.33
CA HIS A 124 -9.36 -10.11 5.47
C HIS A 124 -10.54 -10.00 4.50
N ALA A 125 -10.50 -10.76 3.41
CA ALA A 125 -11.50 -10.72 2.34
C ALA A 125 -12.94 -11.00 2.81
N ASP A 126 -13.12 -11.83 3.83
CA ASP A 126 -14.42 -12.13 4.46
C ASP A 126 -14.98 -10.91 5.20
N GLN A 127 -14.12 -10.15 5.90
CA GLN A 127 -14.51 -8.93 6.62
C GLN A 127 -14.66 -7.72 5.69
N LEU A 128 -14.13 -7.81 4.49
CA LEU A 128 -14.21 -6.76 3.47
C LEU A 128 -15.46 -6.88 2.59
N ARG A 129 -16.13 -8.06 2.61
CA ARG A 129 -17.36 -8.26 1.85
C ARG A 129 -18.48 -7.38 2.40
N GLU A 130 -19.16 -6.72 1.47
CA GLU A 130 -20.41 -6.05 1.80
C GLU A 130 -21.49 -7.13 2.07
N PRO A 131 -22.28 -7.01 3.15
CA PRO A 131 -23.50 -7.79 3.25
C PRO A 131 -24.36 -7.51 2.02
N GLU A 132 -24.82 -8.56 1.36
CA GLU A 132 -25.51 -8.49 0.06
C GLU A 132 -26.73 -7.53 0.08
N ARG A 133 -27.37 -7.38 1.21
CA ARG A 133 -28.49 -6.44 1.43
C ARG A 133 -28.07 -4.98 1.56
N VAL A 134 -26.81 -4.70 1.93
CA VAL A 134 -26.32 -3.37 2.21
C VAL A 134 -25.79 -2.70 0.94
N ALA A 135 -25.31 -3.49 -0.03
CA ALA A 135 -24.77 -2.97 -1.28
C ALA A 135 -25.79 -2.23 -2.17
N ALA A 136 -27.10 -2.43 -1.93
CA ALA A 136 -28.20 -1.80 -2.69
C ALA A 136 -28.99 -0.77 -1.88
N ASP A 137 -28.56 -0.44 -0.65
CA ASP A 137 -29.33 0.43 0.24
C ASP A 137 -29.01 1.90 0.02
N ASN A 138 -29.75 2.54 -0.89
CA ASN A 138 -29.67 3.97 -1.17
C ASN A 138 -30.00 4.83 0.08
N VAL A 139 -30.81 4.33 1.00
CA VAL A 139 -31.18 5.02 2.22
C VAL A 139 -29.97 5.11 3.16
N LEU A 140 -29.27 3.99 3.34
CA LEU A 140 -28.07 3.93 4.15
C LEU A 140 -26.92 4.75 3.54
N GLN A 141 -26.78 4.71 2.22
CA GLN A 141 -25.81 5.52 1.47
C GLN A 141 -26.04 7.03 1.70
N GLU A 142 -27.28 7.48 1.57
CA GLU A 142 -27.62 8.89 1.74
C GLU A 142 -27.52 9.34 3.20
N ALA A 143 -27.94 8.49 4.15
CA ALA A 143 -27.75 8.75 5.57
C ALA A 143 -26.26 8.88 5.92
N GLY A 144 -25.42 7.97 5.42
CA GLY A 144 -23.98 8.03 5.62
C GLY A 144 -23.34 9.25 5.00
N ARG A 145 -23.77 9.64 3.79
CA ARG A 145 -23.31 10.85 3.13
C ARG A 145 -23.60 12.10 3.96
N LYS A 146 -24.79 12.22 4.55
CA LYS A 146 -25.15 13.35 5.41
C LYS A 146 -24.23 13.46 6.62
N VAL A 147 -23.97 12.34 7.32
CA VAL A 147 -23.04 12.30 8.45
C VAL A 147 -21.63 12.66 8.00
N TYR A 148 -21.18 12.12 6.87
CA TYR A 148 -19.86 12.36 6.33
C TYR A 148 -19.61 13.84 6.00
N VAL A 149 -20.53 14.47 5.29
CA VAL A 149 -20.41 15.89 4.88
C VAL A 149 -20.31 16.80 6.11
N VAL A 150 -21.11 16.53 7.14
CA VAL A 150 -21.13 17.36 8.35
C VAL A 150 -19.89 17.18 9.22
N HIS A 151 -19.39 15.94 9.36
CA HIS A 151 -18.38 15.64 10.38
C HIS A 151 -17.01 15.26 9.83
N CYS A 152 -16.91 14.75 8.61
CA CYS A 152 -15.70 14.11 8.07
C CYS A 152 -15.07 14.87 6.89
N ALA A 153 -15.91 15.39 5.97
CA ALA A 153 -15.47 15.96 4.70
C ALA A 153 -14.51 17.14 4.87
N ARG A 154 -14.64 17.90 5.97
CA ARG A 154 -13.73 19.02 6.25
C ARG A 154 -12.25 18.62 6.21
N CYS A 155 -11.92 17.43 6.69
CA CYS A 155 -10.54 16.90 6.67
C CYS A 155 -10.35 15.88 5.56
N HIS A 156 -11.30 14.95 5.41
CA HIS A 156 -11.15 13.84 4.46
C HIS A 156 -11.52 14.19 3.01
N GLY A 157 -12.00 15.41 2.74
CA GLY A 157 -12.47 15.84 1.41
C GLY A 157 -13.85 15.30 1.07
N GLU A 158 -14.56 15.97 0.16
CA GLU A 158 -15.91 15.56 -0.27
C GLU A 158 -15.91 14.20 -0.96
N GLN A 159 -14.83 13.86 -1.66
CA GLN A 159 -14.63 12.60 -2.37
C GLN A 159 -13.76 11.60 -1.59
N GLY A 160 -13.38 11.93 -0.35
CA GLY A 160 -12.62 11.04 0.51
C GLY A 160 -11.13 10.94 0.21
N GLN A 161 -10.56 11.89 -0.52
CA GLN A 161 -9.15 11.87 -0.94
C GLN A 161 -8.16 12.37 0.13
N GLY A 162 -8.66 12.77 1.30
CA GLY A 162 -7.83 13.34 2.37
C GLY A 162 -7.42 14.79 2.13
N ASP A 163 -8.07 15.47 1.19
CA ASP A 163 -7.75 16.81 0.66
C ASP A 163 -8.75 17.90 1.10
N GLY A 164 -9.51 17.65 2.14
CA GLY A 164 -10.46 18.63 2.67
C GLY A 164 -9.78 19.94 3.09
N PRO A 165 -10.52 21.06 3.16
CA PRO A 165 -9.95 22.36 3.51
C PRO A 165 -9.29 22.40 4.88
N GLY A 166 -9.66 21.50 5.78
CA GLY A 166 -9.03 21.35 7.10
C GLY A 166 -7.83 20.39 7.11
N ALA A 167 -7.46 19.79 5.99
CA ALA A 167 -6.33 18.86 5.91
C ALA A 167 -4.97 19.56 5.87
N SER A 168 -4.93 20.81 5.45
CA SER A 168 -3.69 21.56 5.27
C SER A 168 -2.87 21.61 6.57
N GLY A 169 -1.62 21.18 6.48
CA GLY A 169 -0.68 21.17 7.60
C GLY A 169 -0.87 20.03 8.61
N LEU A 170 -1.87 19.17 8.48
CA LEU A 170 -2.04 18.02 9.35
C LEU A 170 -0.93 16.97 9.09
N LYS A 171 -0.38 16.44 10.20
CA LYS A 171 0.66 15.40 10.19
C LYS A 171 0.32 14.36 11.26
N PRO A 172 -0.08 13.15 10.87
CA PRO A 172 -0.25 12.68 9.49
C PRO A 172 -1.40 13.36 8.76
N PRO A 173 -1.38 13.33 7.42
CA PRO A 173 -2.51 13.77 6.61
C PRO A 173 -3.73 12.87 6.84
N PRO A 174 -4.96 13.35 6.59
CA PRO A 174 -6.15 12.53 6.64
C PRO A 174 -6.08 11.36 5.66
N SER A 175 -6.71 10.23 6.03
CA SER A 175 -6.76 9.04 5.17
C SER A 175 -7.45 9.33 3.84
N ASP A 176 -6.86 8.77 2.77
CA ASP A 176 -7.45 8.73 1.43
C ASP A 176 -8.29 7.45 1.28
N PHE A 177 -9.61 7.58 1.38
CA PHE A 177 -10.55 6.48 1.29
C PHE A 177 -10.72 5.94 -0.14
N THR A 178 -10.22 6.65 -1.15
CA THR A 178 -10.25 6.17 -2.53
C THR A 178 -9.26 5.03 -2.77
N GLY A 179 -8.16 5.03 -2.01
CA GLY A 179 -7.10 4.02 -2.06
C GLY A 179 -7.16 2.98 -0.94
N MET A 180 -7.95 3.23 0.12
CA MET A 180 -8.07 2.33 1.26
C MET A 180 -9.52 2.18 1.72
N ARG A 181 -9.98 0.93 1.85
CA ARG A 181 -11.33 0.59 2.32
C ARG A 181 -11.24 -0.10 3.68
N PRO A 182 -11.70 0.54 4.78
CA PRO A 182 -11.68 -0.09 6.10
C PRO A 182 -12.72 -1.23 6.18
N THR A 183 -12.49 -2.22 7.05
CA THR A 183 -13.57 -3.08 7.52
C THR A 183 -14.55 -2.28 8.37
N TYR A 184 -15.76 -2.78 8.57
CA TYR A 184 -16.73 -2.14 9.48
C TYR A 184 -16.16 -1.99 10.89
N ALA A 185 -15.50 -3.03 11.40
CA ALA A 185 -14.89 -3.02 12.72
C ALA A 185 -13.76 -1.99 12.84
N ALA A 186 -12.88 -1.89 11.82
CA ALA A 186 -11.79 -0.92 11.82
C ALA A 186 -12.32 0.52 11.81
N ALA A 187 -13.31 0.82 10.95
CA ALA A 187 -13.92 2.14 10.87
C ALA A 187 -14.64 2.50 12.17
N ALA A 188 -15.48 1.61 12.69
CA ALA A 188 -16.21 1.86 13.93
C ALA A 188 -15.27 2.15 15.11
N ARG A 189 -14.18 1.39 15.23
CA ARG A 189 -13.15 1.63 16.25
C ARG A 189 -12.51 3.01 16.09
N VAL A 190 -12.06 3.36 14.88
CA VAL A 190 -11.41 4.66 14.62
C VAL A 190 -12.37 5.82 14.88
N ILE A 191 -13.64 5.69 14.52
CA ILE A 191 -14.66 6.72 14.79
C ILE A 191 -14.91 6.85 16.29
N ALA A 192 -15.00 5.74 17.03
CA ALA A 192 -15.26 5.75 18.46
C ALA A 192 -14.07 6.25 19.30
N GLU A 193 -12.84 5.89 18.92
CA GLU A 193 -11.64 6.10 19.74
C GLU A 193 -10.76 7.25 19.22
N GLY A 194 -10.92 7.64 17.95
CA GLY A 194 -9.96 8.50 17.26
C GLY A 194 -8.66 7.77 16.96
N VAL A 195 -7.65 8.53 16.54
CA VAL A 195 -6.29 8.00 16.28
C VAL A 195 -5.27 8.76 17.13
N PRO A 196 -4.76 8.15 18.21
CA PRO A 196 -3.80 8.80 19.10
C PRO A 196 -2.56 9.28 18.34
N GLY A 197 -2.16 10.53 18.53
CA GLY A 197 -1.02 11.14 17.85
C GLY A 197 -1.34 11.68 16.45
N SER A 198 -2.61 11.77 16.09
CA SER A 198 -3.08 12.43 14.87
C SER A 198 -4.16 13.48 15.21
N ALA A 199 -4.62 14.19 14.18
CA ALA A 199 -5.74 15.13 14.30
C ALA A 199 -7.13 14.45 14.25
N MET A 200 -7.22 13.14 14.03
CA MET A 200 -8.49 12.42 13.99
C MET A 200 -9.05 12.22 15.40
N PRO A 201 -10.11 12.96 15.80
CA PRO A 201 -10.69 12.87 17.14
C PRO A 201 -11.62 11.66 17.26
N ALA A 202 -11.95 11.31 18.50
CA ALA A 202 -13.10 10.43 18.79
C ALA A 202 -14.42 11.17 18.55
N TRP A 203 -15.45 10.42 18.13
CA TRP A 203 -16.80 10.93 17.84
C TRP A 203 -17.87 10.27 18.73
N PRO A 204 -17.82 10.44 20.06
CA PRO A 204 -18.66 9.71 21.00
C PRO A 204 -20.16 10.10 20.92
N ARG A 205 -20.50 11.16 20.20
CA ARG A 205 -21.89 11.61 20.02
C ARG A 205 -22.60 11.00 18.84
N LEU A 206 -21.89 10.33 17.93
CA LEU A 206 -22.51 9.59 16.84
C LEU A 206 -23.20 8.34 17.38
N THR A 207 -24.46 8.17 17.00
CA THR A 207 -25.22 6.96 17.34
C THR A 207 -24.66 5.75 16.57
N PRO A 208 -24.91 4.53 17.05
CA PRO A 208 -24.51 3.32 16.33
C PRO A 208 -25.02 3.26 14.87
N ALA A 209 -26.25 3.78 14.64
CA ALA A 209 -26.82 3.86 13.29
C ALA A 209 -26.06 4.83 12.39
N GLU A 210 -25.66 5.99 12.92
CA GLU A 210 -24.85 6.97 12.18
C GLU A 210 -23.45 6.44 11.90
N VAL A 211 -22.81 5.76 12.86
CA VAL A 211 -21.52 5.09 12.67
C VAL A 211 -21.61 4.03 11.58
N GLN A 212 -22.67 3.21 11.57
CA GLN A 212 -22.90 2.23 10.52
C GLN A 212 -23.08 2.89 9.15
N ALA A 213 -23.93 3.91 9.08
CA ALA A 213 -24.24 4.61 7.84
C ALA A 213 -22.99 5.31 7.27
N VAL A 214 -22.25 6.06 8.09
CA VAL A 214 -21.04 6.75 7.62
C VAL A 214 -19.94 5.79 7.24
N THR A 215 -19.80 4.66 7.94
CA THR A 215 -18.86 3.61 7.56
C THR A 215 -19.21 3.04 6.19
N PHE A 216 -20.50 2.76 5.95
CA PHE A 216 -20.97 2.30 4.65
C PHE A 216 -20.62 3.30 3.54
N TYR A 217 -20.89 4.58 3.76
CA TYR A 217 -20.57 5.63 2.80
C TYR A 217 -19.06 5.71 2.53
N ILE A 218 -18.22 5.76 3.57
CA ILE A 218 -16.74 5.78 3.45
C ILE A 218 -16.26 4.60 2.60
N ARG A 219 -16.79 3.41 2.84
CA ARG A 219 -16.41 2.20 2.09
C ARG A 219 -16.81 2.28 0.61
N SER A 220 -17.86 3.01 0.29
CA SER A 220 -18.29 3.24 -1.10
C SER A 220 -17.38 4.17 -1.90
N LEU A 221 -16.55 4.96 -1.22
CA LEU A 221 -15.57 5.86 -1.86
C LEU A 221 -14.34 5.12 -2.42
N TYR A 222 -14.14 3.86 -2.06
CA TYR A 222 -12.99 3.09 -2.51
C TYR A 222 -13.06 2.77 -4.01
N HIS A 223 -11.98 3.04 -4.72
CA HIS A 223 -11.82 2.81 -6.15
C HIS A 223 -10.80 1.68 -6.43
N GLY A 224 -10.86 0.58 -5.69
CA GLY A 224 -9.99 -0.58 -5.90
C GLY A 224 -10.14 -1.19 -7.31
N PRO A 225 -9.24 -2.11 -7.71
CA PRO A 225 -9.17 -2.66 -9.06
C PRO A 225 -10.46 -3.37 -9.52
N GLU A 226 -11.32 -3.79 -8.60
CA GLU A 226 -12.58 -4.47 -8.91
C GLU A 226 -13.77 -3.53 -9.14
N ARG A 227 -13.68 -2.25 -8.75
CA ARG A 227 -14.68 -1.24 -9.08
C ARG A 227 -14.25 -0.38 -10.27
N ARG A 228 -13.76 -0.95 -11.33
CA ARG A 228 -14.13 -0.37 -12.63
C ARG A 228 -15.64 -0.58 -12.70
N LEU A 229 -16.37 0.52 -12.44
CA LEU A 229 -17.80 0.59 -12.63
C LEU A 229 -18.16 -0.29 -13.82
N GLN A 230 -18.72 -1.46 -13.59
CA GLN A 230 -19.55 -2.05 -14.63
C GLN A 230 -20.57 -0.95 -14.91
N PRO A 231 -20.58 -0.37 -16.10
CA PRO A 231 -21.61 0.59 -16.44
C PRO A 231 -22.90 -0.09 -16.07
N ALA A 232 -23.74 0.64 -15.32
CA ALA A 232 -25.07 0.15 -14.91
C ALA A 232 -25.65 -0.53 -16.12
N THR A 233 -25.58 -1.84 -16.13
CA THR A 233 -25.79 -2.64 -17.32
C THR A 233 -27.19 -2.37 -17.78
N GLN A 234 -27.30 -1.88 -18.98
CA GLN A 234 -28.36 -2.02 -19.97
C GLN A 234 -29.28 -3.25 -19.79
N LYS A 235 -29.51 -3.73 -18.59
CA LYS A 235 -30.46 -4.81 -18.33
C LYS A 235 -31.89 -4.32 -18.18
N HIS A 236 -32.08 -3.00 -18.09
CA HIS A 236 -33.42 -2.39 -18.05
C HIS A 236 -33.94 -1.88 -19.38
N ALA A 237 -33.13 -1.88 -20.44
CA ALA A 237 -33.56 -1.40 -21.77
C ALA A 237 -34.24 -2.47 -22.61
N ARG A 238 -34.30 -3.74 -22.19
CA ARG A 238 -34.94 -4.81 -22.99
C ARG A 238 -36.32 -5.27 -22.49
N LEU A 239 -36.89 -4.59 -21.50
CA LEU A 239 -38.24 -4.94 -20.98
C LEU A 239 -39.32 -3.92 -21.38
N VAL A 240 -39.01 -2.98 -22.26
CA VAL A 240 -40.00 -1.98 -22.77
C VAL A 240 -40.32 -2.16 -24.25
N GLU A 241 -39.72 -3.13 -24.94
CA GLU A 241 -39.99 -3.42 -26.35
C GLU A 241 -40.53 -4.85 -26.58
N GLN A 242 -41.44 -5.33 -25.73
CA GLN A 242 -42.30 -6.46 -26.04
C GLN A 242 -43.72 -6.18 -25.62
#